data_828bd407a1c8c9fbbc694e4a1c3b8be4
#
_entry.id   828bd407a1c8c9fbbc694e4a1c3b8be4
#
_cell.length_a   1.000
_cell.length_b   1.000
_cell.length_c   1.000
_cell.angle_alpha   90.00
_cell.angle_beta   90.00
_cell.angle_gamma   90.00
#
_symmetry.space_group_name_H-M   'P 1'
#
loop_
_entity.id
_entity.type
_entity.pdbx_description
1 polymer ?
#
loop_
_entity_poly.entity_id
_entity_poly.type
_entity_poly.pdbx_seq_one_letter_code
_entity_poly.pdbx_strand_id
1 'polypeptide(L)'
;AYEAGKIGFPVFVKPVRGAGSVGVMKVSCMELLKALFAYSEEPLLIQEFCNGREFGIDVYVDLVSGEVVDIFAKEKLRMRAGETEKSVTSNDPALKEFVYRAASTLKLSGPVDMDVFEKDGIFYLSEINPRFGGGFPHAYACGVDTPSYILQNLQGIANESHLQEKREEIYVLKYSDILCIDR
;
A
#
# COMPACT_ATOMS: atom_id res chain seq x y z
N ALA A 1 -14.26 19.52 -2.53
CA ALA A 1 -15.59 19.71 -3.07
C ALA A 1 -15.93 18.58 -4.03
N TYR A 2 -17.03 17.90 -3.77
CA TYR A 2 -17.58 16.89 -4.68
C TYR A 2 -18.12 17.61 -5.92
N GLU A 3 -17.49 17.44 -7.05
CA GLU A 3 -18.03 17.93 -8.32
C GLU A 3 -19.01 16.89 -8.85
N ALA A 4 -20.30 17.22 -8.79
CA ALA A 4 -21.35 16.36 -9.30
C ALA A 4 -21.10 15.99 -10.75
N GLY A 5 -21.06 14.67 -11.04
CA GLY A 5 -20.84 14.12 -12.38
C GLY A 5 -19.42 13.64 -12.69
N LYS A 6 -18.41 13.90 -11.84
CA LYS A 6 -17.06 13.35 -12.03
C LYS A 6 -16.83 12.02 -11.34
N ILE A 7 -17.50 11.76 -10.22
CA ILE A 7 -17.41 10.50 -9.45
C ILE A 7 -18.82 9.99 -9.21
N GLY A 8 -19.10 8.77 -9.63
CA GLY A 8 -20.39 8.10 -9.41
C GLY A 8 -20.40 7.32 -8.09
N PHE A 9 -21.59 7.06 -7.55
CA PHE A 9 -21.74 6.13 -6.44
C PHE A 9 -21.54 4.66 -6.88
N PRO A 10 -20.99 3.81 -5.97
CA PRO A 10 -20.56 4.13 -4.63
C PRO A 10 -19.24 4.93 -4.62
N VAL A 11 -19.05 5.75 -3.59
CA VAL A 11 -17.79 6.43 -3.30
C VAL A 11 -17.16 5.86 -2.03
N PHE A 12 -15.84 6.10 -1.88
CA PHE A 12 -15.10 5.78 -0.68
C PHE A 12 -14.83 7.07 0.07
N VAL A 13 -15.19 7.13 1.34
CA VAL A 13 -14.99 8.29 2.20
C VAL A 13 -14.04 7.93 3.31
N LYS A 14 -13.02 8.74 3.51
CA LYS A 14 -12.01 8.55 4.55
C LYS A 14 -11.60 9.87 5.19
N PRO A 15 -11.19 9.89 6.47
CA PRO A 15 -10.55 11.05 7.06
C PRO A 15 -9.32 11.48 6.25
N VAL A 16 -9.07 12.78 6.14
CA VAL A 16 -7.86 13.31 5.48
C VAL A 16 -6.60 12.91 6.25
N ARG A 17 -6.74 12.73 7.57
CA ARG A 17 -5.67 12.26 8.45
C ARG A 17 -6.16 11.03 9.20
N GLY A 18 -5.33 9.98 9.25
CA GLY A 18 -5.69 8.73 9.93
C GLY A 18 -4.77 7.60 9.54
N ALA A 19 -4.96 6.44 10.16
CA ALA A 19 -4.24 5.20 9.87
C ALA A 19 -5.14 3.99 10.16
N GLY A 20 -4.78 2.81 9.63
CA GLY A 20 -5.44 1.54 9.97
C GLY A 20 -6.90 1.46 9.53
N SER A 21 -7.29 2.15 8.47
CA SER A 21 -8.66 2.19 7.94
C SER A 21 -9.73 2.69 8.94
N VAL A 22 -9.33 3.41 9.99
CA VAL A 22 -10.28 3.99 10.94
C VAL A 22 -11.08 5.11 10.27
N GLY A 23 -12.41 5.06 10.40
CA GLY A 23 -13.32 6.06 9.82
C GLY A 23 -13.48 5.97 8.30
N VAL A 24 -12.99 4.89 7.70
CA VAL A 24 -13.12 4.64 6.25
C VAL A 24 -14.47 3.98 5.96
N MET A 25 -15.21 4.49 4.98
CA MET A 25 -16.56 4.01 4.67
C MET A 25 -16.85 4.00 3.17
N LYS A 26 -17.47 2.92 2.71
CA LYS A 26 -18.12 2.88 1.39
C LYS A 26 -19.51 3.50 1.48
N VAL A 27 -19.75 4.52 0.68
CA VAL A 27 -20.98 5.32 0.67
C VAL A 27 -21.70 5.12 -0.64
N SER A 28 -22.97 4.72 -0.58
CA SER A 28 -23.75 4.31 -1.75
C SER A 28 -24.78 5.34 -2.21
N CYS A 29 -25.02 6.41 -1.45
CA CYS A 29 -26.00 7.44 -1.79
C CYS A 29 -25.62 8.82 -1.23
N MET A 30 -26.23 9.85 -1.81
CA MET A 30 -25.97 11.26 -1.46
C MET A 30 -26.44 11.61 -0.05
N GLU A 31 -27.52 11.01 0.44
CA GLU A 31 -28.08 11.26 1.77
C GLU A 31 -27.08 10.85 2.85
N LEU A 32 -26.49 9.66 2.72
CA LEU A 32 -25.46 9.17 3.65
C LEU A 32 -24.20 10.03 3.56
N LEU A 33 -23.79 10.42 2.33
CA LEU A 33 -22.63 11.29 2.13
C LEU A 33 -22.82 12.63 2.85
N LYS A 34 -23.99 13.27 2.70
CA LYS A 34 -24.31 14.52 3.38
C LYS A 34 -24.32 14.38 4.89
N ALA A 35 -24.89 13.28 5.42
CA ALA A 35 -24.90 13.02 6.85
C ALA A 35 -23.48 12.88 7.42
N LEU A 36 -22.60 12.12 6.74
CA LEU A 36 -21.21 11.98 7.17
C LEU A 36 -20.49 13.33 7.25
N PHE A 37 -20.64 14.19 6.23
CA PHE A 37 -20.02 15.52 6.23
C PHE A 37 -20.63 16.48 7.27
N ALA A 38 -21.92 16.32 7.61
CA ALA A 38 -22.57 17.15 8.61
C ALA A 38 -22.15 16.81 10.04
N TYR A 39 -21.82 15.54 10.31
CA TYR A 39 -21.49 15.06 11.66
C TYR A 39 -20.01 14.78 11.88
N SER A 40 -19.18 14.84 10.83
CA SER A 40 -17.75 14.63 10.99
C SER A 40 -17.09 15.87 11.58
N GLU A 41 -16.32 15.69 12.64
CA GLU A 41 -15.44 16.73 13.21
C GLU A 41 -14.11 16.84 12.43
N GLU A 42 -13.75 15.78 11.68
CA GLU A 42 -12.53 15.71 10.90
C GLU A 42 -12.80 16.01 9.41
N PRO A 43 -11.89 16.67 8.70
CA PRO A 43 -11.97 16.81 7.25
C PRO A 43 -12.02 15.45 6.57
N LEU A 44 -12.95 15.26 5.64
CA LEU A 44 -13.14 14.02 4.89
C LEU A 44 -12.68 14.17 3.44
N LEU A 45 -12.09 13.11 2.91
CA LEU A 45 -11.75 12.93 1.50
C LEU A 45 -12.76 11.98 0.86
N ILE A 46 -13.28 12.37 -0.32
CA ILE A 46 -14.09 11.51 -1.17
C ILE A 46 -13.20 10.98 -2.29
N GLN A 47 -13.21 9.68 -2.45
CA GLN A 47 -12.44 8.97 -3.47
C GLN A 47 -13.38 8.07 -4.29
N GLU A 48 -13.07 7.85 -5.56
CA GLU A 48 -13.77 6.84 -6.36
C GLU A 48 -13.62 5.46 -5.69
N PHE A 49 -14.72 4.71 -5.64
CA PHE A 49 -14.67 3.33 -5.16
C PHE A 49 -14.11 2.43 -6.27
N CYS A 50 -12.93 1.89 -6.05
CA CYS A 50 -12.34 0.90 -6.92
C CYS A 50 -12.71 -0.50 -6.42
N ASN A 51 -13.30 -1.33 -7.29
CA ASN A 51 -13.67 -2.72 -7.02
C ASN A 51 -12.75 -3.72 -7.74
N GLY A 52 -11.55 -3.28 -8.11
CA GLY A 52 -10.54 -4.10 -8.77
C GLY A 52 -9.72 -4.96 -7.78
N ARG A 53 -8.69 -5.60 -8.30
CA ARG A 53 -7.67 -6.29 -7.49
C ARG A 53 -6.86 -5.26 -6.73
N GLU A 54 -6.54 -5.53 -5.49
CA GLU A 54 -5.75 -4.63 -4.65
C GLU A 54 -4.38 -5.23 -4.37
N PHE A 55 -3.34 -4.43 -4.58
CA PHE A 55 -1.96 -4.79 -4.34
C PHE A 55 -1.35 -3.92 -3.26
N GLY A 56 -0.60 -4.54 -2.36
CA GLY A 56 0.32 -3.88 -1.45
C GLY A 56 1.73 -4.01 -1.99
N ILE A 57 2.45 -2.90 -2.07
CA ILE A 57 3.77 -2.84 -2.67
C ILE A 57 4.76 -2.32 -1.65
N ASP A 58 5.80 -3.08 -1.37
CA ASP A 58 6.95 -2.61 -0.61
C ASP A 58 8.02 -2.14 -1.61
N VAL A 59 8.43 -0.88 -1.51
CA VAL A 59 9.44 -0.23 -2.35
C VAL A 59 10.58 0.23 -1.46
N TYR A 60 11.83 0.06 -1.92
CA TYR A 60 12.96 0.73 -1.33
C TYR A 60 13.63 1.64 -2.35
N VAL A 61 13.73 2.92 -1.99
CA VAL A 61 14.47 3.93 -2.75
C VAL A 61 15.72 4.29 -1.96
N ASP A 62 16.86 4.13 -2.59
CA ASP A 62 18.17 4.30 -1.97
C ASP A 62 18.37 5.74 -1.45
N LEU A 63 18.84 5.86 -0.21
CA LEU A 63 19.04 7.16 0.44
C LEU A 63 20.30 7.89 -0.05
N VAL A 64 21.22 7.18 -0.70
CA VAL A 64 22.48 7.73 -1.21
C VAL A 64 22.36 8.08 -2.68
N SER A 65 21.88 7.15 -3.52
CA SER A 65 21.77 7.36 -4.97
C SER A 65 20.44 7.97 -5.40
N GLY A 66 19.37 7.78 -4.63
CA GLY A 66 18.00 8.16 -5.01
C GLY A 66 17.35 7.21 -6.01
N GLU A 67 17.98 6.08 -6.34
CA GLU A 67 17.47 5.09 -7.29
C GLU A 67 16.54 4.09 -6.59
N VAL A 68 15.58 3.54 -7.34
CA VAL A 68 14.72 2.46 -6.85
C VAL A 68 15.52 1.17 -6.83
N VAL A 69 15.77 0.64 -5.64
CA VAL A 69 16.57 -0.57 -5.41
C VAL A 69 15.74 -1.84 -5.48
N ASP A 70 14.59 -1.85 -4.85
CA ASP A 70 13.74 -3.05 -4.79
C ASP A 70 12.27 -2.70 -4.85
N ILE A 71 11.49 -3.57 -5.50
CA ILE A 71 10.02 -3.52 -5.57
C ILE A 71 9.50 -4.92 -5.32
N PHE A 72 8.72 -5.07 -4.27
CA PHE A 72 8.01 -6.30 -3.95
C PHE A 72 6.50 -6.08 -4.00
N ALA A 73 5.83 -6.76 -4.91
CA ALA A 73 4.38 -6.67 -5.05
C ALA A 73 3.68 -7.93 -4.52
N LYS A 74 2.56 -7.73 -3.85
CA LYS A 74 1.68 -8.80 -3.37
C LYS A 74 0.22 -8.41 -3.56
N GLU A 75 -0.59 -9.33 -4.07
CA GLU A 75 -2.03 -9.15 -4.11
C GLU A 75 -2.61 -9.36 -2.71
N LYS A 76 -3.47 -8.44 -2.29
CA LYS A 76 -4.19 -8.50 -1.02
C LYS A 76 -5.44 -9.37 -1.20
N LEU A 77 -5.40 -10.62 -0.72
CA LEU A 77 -6.52 -11.55 -0.82
C LEU A 77 -7.56 -11.33 0.28
N ARG A 78 -7.11 -10.88 1.44
CA ARG A 78 -7.99 -10.55 2.58
C ARG A 78 -7.38 -9.48 3.46
N MET A 79 -8.21 -8.49 3.78
CA MET A 79 -7.91 -7.45 4.77
C MET A 79 -8.61 -7.75 6.08
N ARG A 80 -7.99 -7.42 7.21
CA ARG A 80 -8.57 -7.47 8.55
C ARG A 80 -8.03 -6.31 9.39
N ALA A 81 -8.94 -5.53 9.97
CA ALA A 81 -8.61 -4.38 10.82
C ALA A 81 -7.60 -3.39 10.18
N GLY A 82 -7.75 -3.12 8.87
CA GLY A 82 -6.87 -2.20 8.13
C GLY A 82 -5.52 -2.78 7.75
N GLU A 83 -5.26 -4.07 7.99
CA GLU A 83 -4.03 -4.75 7.62
C GLU A 83 -4.26 -5.92 6.67
N THR A 84 -3.25 -6.23 5.85
CA THR A 84 -3.28 -7.41 4.99
C THR A 84 -3.17 -8.68 5.84
N GLU A 85 -4.26 -9.47 5.90
CA GLU A 85 -4.31 -10.75 6.61
C GLU A 85 -3.82 -11.91 5.74
N LYS A 86 -4.21 -11.88 4.43
CA LYS A 86 -3.79 -12.89 3.46
C LYS A 86 -3.34 -12.22 2.18
N SER A 87 -2.23 -12.66 1.65
CA SER A 87 -1.66 -12.14 0.40
C SER A 87 -0.94 -13.23 -0.37
N VAL A 88 -0.73 -12.98 -1.67
CA VAL A 88 0.08 -13.83 -2.54
C VAL A 88 1.05 -12.94 -3.32
N THR A 89 2.28 -13.41 -3.55
CA THR A 89 3.27 -12.68 -4.36
C THR A 89 2.75 -12.42 -5.77
N SER A 90 3.13 -11.27 -6.33
CA SER A 90 2.87 -10.91 -7.73
C SER A 90 4.16 -10.45 -8.40
N ASN A 91 4.46 -11.01 -9.56
CA ASN A 91 5.57 -10.59 -10.41
C ASN A 91 5.10 -9.89 -11.70
N ASP A 92 3.87 -9.35 -11.71
CA ASP A 92 3.33 -8.64 -12.87
C ASP A 92 4.30 -7.52 -13.29
N PRO A 93 4.92 -7.61 -14.48
CA PRO A 93 5.90 -6.63 -14.93
C PRO A 93 5.29 -5.26 -15.19
N ALA A 94 4.02 -5.20 -15.61
CA ALA A 94 3.34 -3.93 -15.85
C ALA A 94 3.05 -3.20 -14.54
N LEU A 95 2.72 -3.94 -13.46
CA LEU A 95 2.58 -3.37 -12.11
C LEU A 95 3.93 -2.85 -11.59
N LYS A 96 5.00 -3.62 -11.75
CA LYS A 96 6.34 -3.21 -11.32
C LYS A 96 6.81 -1.94 -12.05
N GLU A 97 6.60 -1.87 -13.35
CA GLU A 97 6.93 -0.67 -14.17
C GLU A 97 6.10 0.55 -13.73
N PHE A 98 4.79 0.36 -13.48
CA PHE A 98 3.93 1.43 -12.97
C PHE A 98 4.45 1.97 -11.63
N VAL A 99 4.80 1.10 -10.69
CA VAL A 99 5.33 1.45 -9.37
C VAL A 99 6.69 2.12 -9.46
N TYR A 100 7.61 1.59 -10.29
CA TYR A 100 8.92 2.18 -10.55
C TYR A 100 8.80 3.63 -11.03
N ARG A 101 7.95 3.86 -12.02
CA ARG A 101 7.69 5.20 -12.56
C ARG A 101 7.08 6.13 -11.52
N ALA A 102 6.15 5.64 -10.71
CA ALA A 102 5.54 6.42 -9.62
C ALA A 102 6.60 6.84 -8.59
N ALA A 103 7.40 5.88 -8.10
CA ALA A 103 8.45 6.15 -7.11
C ALA A 103 9.49 7.16 -7.62
N SER A 104 9.98 6.97 -8.86
CA SER A 104 10.96 7.85 -9.48
C SER A 104 10.42 9.26 -9.76
N THR A 105 9.19 9.37 -10.29
CA THR A 105 8.57 10.66 -10.61
C THR A 105 8.30 11.49 -9.37
N LEU A 106 7.84 10.84 -8.30
CA LEU A 106 7.55 11.49 -7.02
C LEU A 106 8.79 11.73 -6.17
N LYS A 107 9.96 11.24 -6.61
CA LYS A 107 11.24 11.36 -5.89
C LYS A 107 11.12 10.87 -4.46
N LEU A 108 10.53 9.69 -4.30
CA LEU A 108 10.40 9.05 -3.00
C LEU A 108 11.77 8.66 -2.45
N SER A 109 11.87 8.37 -1.16
CA SER A 109 13.14 8.07 -0.48
C SER A 109 12.92 7.09 0.68
N GLY A 110 13.84 6.14 0.83
CA GLY A 110 13.77 5.12 1.87
C GLY A 110 12.69 4.05 1.64
N PRO A 111 12.22 3.40 2.72
CA PRO A 111 11.15 2.40 2.64
C PRO A 111 9.80 3.08 2.40
N VAL A 112 9.06 2.57 1.43
CA VAL A 112 7.74 3.08 1.05
C VAL A 112 6.78 1.90 0.88
N ASP A 113 5.59 2.04 1.45
CA ASP A 113 4.46 1.14 1.27
C ASP A 113 3.43 1.83 0.37
N MET A 114 3.08 1.19 -0.74
CA MET A 114 2.10 1.71 -1.70
C MET A 114 0.91 0.78 -1.82
N ASP A 115 -0.27 1.36 -1.94
CA ASP A 115 -1.48 0.64 -2.29
C ASP A 115 -1.89 0.96 -3.73
N VAL A 116 -2.01 -0.08 -4.55
CA VAL A 116 -2.36 0.03 -5.96
C VAL A 116 -3.57 -0.84 -6.26
N PHE A 117 -4.56 -0.29 -6.95
CA PHE A 117 -5.65 -1.07 -7.52
C PHE A 117 -5.40 -1.36 -9.01
N GLU A 118 -5.81 -2.52 -9.46
CA GLU A 118 -5.92 -2.86 -10.87
C GLU A 118 -7.38 -3.07 -11.23
N LYS A 119 -7.86 -2.35 -12.24
CA LYS A 119 -9.20 -2.49 -12.77
C LYS A 119 -9.17 -2.34 -14.28
N ASP A 120 -9.71 -3.31 -14.96
CA ASP A 120 -9.79 -3.33 -16.44
C ASP A 120 -8.42 -3.16 -17.13
N GLY A 121 -7.35 -3.72 -16.54
CA GLY A 121 -5.97 -3.62 -17.03
C GLY A 121 -5.29 -2.28 -16.77
N ILE A 122 -5.90 -1.39 -15.98
CA ILE A 122 -5.35 -0.09 -15.62
C ILE A 122 -4.99 -0.08 -14.12
N PHE A 123 -3.79 0.40 -13.81
CA PHE A 123 -3.33 0.58 -12.43
C PHE A 123 -3.65 1.97 -11.90
N TYR A 124 -4.13 2.02 -10.66
CA TYR A 124 -4.47 3.23 -9.93
C TYR A 124 -3.73 3.27 -8.61
N LEU A 125 -2.88 4.27 -8.43
CA LEU A 125 -2.19 4.51 -7.17
C LEU A 125 -3.19 5.10 -6.16
N SER A 126 -3.45 4.38 -5.10
CA SER A 126 -4.44 4.76 -4.07
C SER A 126 -3.82 5.46 -2.88
N GLU A 127 -2.68 4.96 -2.41
CA GLU A 127 -2.03 5.46 -1.20
C GLU A 127 -0.52 5.26 -1.27
N ILE A 128 0.22 6.19 -0.66
CA ILE A 128 1.67 6.11 -0.45
C ILE A 128 1.96 6.40 1.01
N ASN A 129 2.64 5.46 1.65
CA ASN A 129 3.06 5.58 3.04
C ASN A 129 4.60 5.52 3.11
N PRO A 130 5.30 6.62 3.48
CA PRO A 130 6.77 6.64 3.55
C PRO A 130 7.28 5.94 4.83
N ARG A 131 7.00 4.66 4.93
CA ARG A 131 7.36 3.77 6.05
C ARG A 131 7.20 2.32 5.62
N PHE A 132 7.63 1.37 6.46
CA PHE A 132 7.31 -0.05 6.28
C PHE A 132 5.80 -0.30 6.34
N GLY A 133 5.30 -1.08 5.40
CA GLY A 133 3.92 -1.55 5.38
C GLY A 133 3.64 -2.63 6.43
N GLY A 134 2.40 -2.75 6.88
CA GLY A 134 1.97 -3.89 7.72
C GLY A 134 2.12 -5.24 7.02
N GLY A 135 2.25 -5.25 5.69
CA GLY A 135 2.53 -6.42 4.86
C GLY A 135 4.02 -6.72 4.61
N PHE A 136 4.95 -5.90 5.10
CA PHE A 136 6.39 -6.07 4.89
C PHE A 136 6.95 -7.44 5.32
N PRO A 137 6.46 -8.11 6.39
CA PRO A 137 6.93 -9.45 6.71
C PRO A 137 6.79 -10.46 5.57
N HIS A 138 5.82 -10.29 4.66
CA HIS A 138 5.72 -11.09 3.45
C HIS A 138 6.91 -10.82 2.50
N ALA A 139 7.23 -9.56 2.23
CA ALA A 139 8.37 -9.17 1.40
C ALA A 139 9.68 -9.72 1.99
N TYR A 140 9.87 -9.57 3.31
CA TYR A 140 11.05 -10.07 4.01
C TYR A 140 11.18 -11.59 3.92
N ALA A 141 10.10 -12.35 4.11
CA ALA A 141 10.08 -13.80 3.96
C ALA A 141 10.38 -14.25 2.51
N CYS A 142 10.19 -13.38 1.53
CA CYS A 142 10.52 -13.62 0.12
C CYS A 142 11.91 -13.09 -0.28
N GLY A 143 12.72 -12.64 0.69
CA GLY A 143 14.12 -12.26 0.47
C GLY A 143 14.35 -10.76 0.22
N VAL A 144 13.36 -9.90 0.49
CA VAL A 144 13.55 -8.43 0.45
C VAL A 144 14.15 -7.97 1.77
N ASP A 145 15.45 -7.71 1.79
CA ASP A 145 16.17 -7.31 3.00
C ASP A 145 16.37 -5.79 3.08
N THR A 146 15.25 -5.05 3.12
CA THR A 146 15.26 -3.60 3.30
C THR A 146 16.05 -3.12 4.53
N PRO A 147 16.06 -3.81 5.70
CA PRO A 147 16.93 -3.44 6.81
C PRO A 147 18.41 -3.37 6.44
N SER A 148 18.92 -4.35 5.67
CA SER A 148 20.32 -4.33 5.21
C SER A 148 20.57 -3.19 4.23
N TYR A 149 19.62 -2.84 3.35
CA TYR A 149 19.75 -1.67 2.48
C TYR A 149 19.90 -0.38 3.28
N ILE A 150 19.09 -0.21 4.33
CA ILE A 150 19.18 0.95 5.23
C ILE A 150 20.55 1.00 5.91
N LEU A 151 21.05 -0.14 6.42
CA LEU A 151 22.35 -0.20 7.07
C LEU A 151 23.51 0.19 6.15
N GLN A 152 23.48 -0.20 4.88
CA GLN A 152 24.47 0.24 3.87
C GLN A 152 24.37 1.75 3.64
N ASN A 153 23.18 2.28 3.47
CA ASN A 153 22.98 3.72 3.28
C ASN A 153 23.45 4.55 4.49
N LEU A 154 23.27 4.06 5.72
CA LEU A 154 23.80 4.73 6.92
C LEU A 154 25.34 4.79 6.95
N GLN A 155 26.00 3.90 6.21
CA GLN A 155 27.46 3.90 6.02
C GLN A 155 27.89 4.75 4.79
N GLY A 156 26.94 5.42 4.12
CA GLY A 156 27.22 6.19 2.91
C GLY A 156 27.40 5.33 1.66
N ILE A 157 27.03 4.05 1.70
CA ILE A 157 27.16 3.10 0.59
C ILE A 157 25.81 3.00 -0.12
N ALA A 158 25.80 3.25 -1.44
CA ALA A 158 24.64 3.03 -2.27
C ALA A 158 24.41 1.53 -2.50
N ASN A 159 23.14 1.12 -2.50
CA ASN A 159 22.76 -0.26 -2.78
C ASN A 159 22.74 -0.53 -4.30
N GLU A 160 23.04 -1.76 -4.69
CA GLU A 160 22.81 -2.24 -6.03
C GLU A 160 21.32 -2.53 -6.26
N SER A 161 20.90 -2.57 -7.52
CA SER A 161 19.51 -2.87 -7.89
C SER A 161 19.16 -4.33 -7.63
N HIS A 162 18.00 -4.57 -7.00
CA HIS A 162 17.42 -5.88 -6.71
C HIS A 162 16.02 -6.04 -7.34
N LEU A 163 15.79 -5.41 -8.50
CA LEU A 163 14.51 -5.40 -9.20
C LEU A 163 14.14 -6.71 -9.90
N GLN A 164 15.01 -7.76 -9.81
CA GLN A 164 14.73 -9.06 -10.40
C GLN A 164 13.42 -9.68 -9.86
N GLU A 165 12.95 -10.69 -10.58
CA GLU A 165 11.77 -11.45 -10.17
C GLU A 165 11.98 -12.10 -8.81
N LYS A 166 10.94 -12.06 -7.99
CA LYS A 166 10.88 -12.74 -6.71
C LYS A 166 10.20 -14.11 -6.87
N ARG A 167 10.25 -14.95 -5.83
CA ARG A 167 9.54 -16.22 -5.82
C ARG A 167 8.05 -15.98 -6.04
N GLU A 168 7.48 -16.70 -6.98
CA GLU A 168 6.04 -16.63 -7.30
C GLU A 168 5.22 -17.54 -6.40
N GLU A 169 3.92 -17.27 -6.35
CA GLU A 169 2.89 -18.08 -5.68
C GLU A 169 3.17 -18.35 -4.19
N ILE A 170 3.89 -17.45 -3.53
CA ILE A 170 4.06 -17.52 -2.08
C ILE A 170 2.82 -16.90 -1.42
N TYR A 171 2.04 -17.74 -0.78
CA TYR A 171 0.91 -17.30 0.04
C TYR A 171 1.38 -17.04 1.45
N VAL A 172 1.03 -15.88 1.98
CA VAL A 172 1.27 -15.52 3.37
C VAL A 172 -0.05 -15.29 4.08
N LEU A 173 -0.17 -15.89 5.26
CA LEU A 173 -1.33 -15.84 6.13
C LEU A 173 -0.87 -15.37 7.51
N LYS A 174 -1.38 -14.23 7.96
CA LYS A 174 -1.21 -13.82 9.35
C LYS A 174 -2.18 -14.62 10.23
N TYR A 175 -1.69 -15.07 11.38
CA TYR A 175 -2.51 -15.71 12.39
C TYR A 175 -2.22 -15.11 13.76
N SER A 176 -3.22 -15.17 14.64
CA SER A 176 -3.06 -14.77 16.04
C SER A 176 -2.74 -15.99 16.90
N ASP A 177 -1.83 -15.84 17.84
CA ASP A 177 -1.49 -16.85 18.83
C ASP A 177 -1.76 -16.33 20.25
N ILE A 178 -1.84 -17.22 21.23
CA ILE A 178 -2.11 -16.90 22.62
C ILE A 178 -0.87 -17.22 23.44
N LEU A 179 -0.32 -16.21 24.11
CA LEU A 179 0.74 -16.36 25.09
C LEU A 179 0.15 -16.29 26.51
N CYS A 180 0.22 -17.39 27.27
CA CYS A 180 -0.10 -17.41 28.68
C CYS A 180 1.15 -17.12 29.51
N ILE A 181 1.05 -16.16 30.42
CA ILE A 181 2.14 -15.82 31.36
C ILE A 181 1.61 -16.01 32.76
N ASP A 182 2.21 -16.93 33.52
CA ASP A 182 1.97 -17.08 34.94
C ASP A 182 2.67 -15.94 35.70
N ARG A 183 1.98 -15.41 36.72
CA ARG A 183 2.51 -14.36 37.59
C ARG A 183 3.11 -14.92 38.84
#